data_cd6508c0bd1231aa498f72bad0985758
#
_entry.id   cd6508c0bd1231aa498f72bad0985758
#
_cell.length_a   1.000
_cell.length_b   1.000
_cell.length_c   1.000
_cell.angle_alpha   90.00
_cell.angle_beta   90.00
_cell.angle_gamma   90.00
#
_symmetry.space_group_name_H-M   'P 1'
#
loop_
_entity.id
_entity.type
_entity.pdbx_description
1 polymer ?
#
loop_
_entity_poly.entity_id
_entity_poly.type
_entity_poly.pdbx_seq_one_letter_code
_entity_poly.pdbx_strand_id
1 'polypeptide(L)'
;MNLFAKLGAVTYVLWGLLHIQAARLVYMLGQSLEPGMIQGRIYQGAWNLLFFALFGIVVAILLNWKNSRLGYWLNLVVISAADIGFIVTILLPGYVPLIPGGIGPLLWVLALVFSTLGILKSSRANRKYAKSVRSER
;
A
#
# COMPACT_ATOMS: atom_id res chain seq x y z
N MET A 1 -14.04 18.44 -0.82
CA MET A 1 -13.48 17.16 -1.30
C MET A 1 -11.97 17.14 -1.05
N ASN A 2 -11.42 16.12 -0.35
CA ASN A 2 -10.01 16.12 0.03
C ASN A 2 -9.13 15.53 -1.09
N LEU A 3 -8.44 16.39 -1.84
CA LEU A 3 -7.58 16.00 -2.96
C LEU A 3 -6.47 15.02 -2.50
N PHE A 4 -5.84 15.27 -1.35
CA PHE A 4 -4.76 14.40 -0.86
C PHE A 4 -5.23 12.98 -0.57
N ALA A 5 -6.44 12.80 0.00
CA ALA A 5 -7.01 11.49 0.19
C ALA A 5 -7.20 10.72 -1.14
N LYS A 6 -7.65 11.41 -2.18
CA LYS A 6 -7.80 10.83 -3.51
C LYS A 6 -6.46 10.47 -4.15
N LEU A 7 -5.47 11.36 -4.05
CA LEU A 7 -4.11 11.06 -4.52
C LEU A 7 -3.53 9.85 -3.80
N GLY A 8 -3.68 9.77 -2.48
CA GLY A 8 -3.26 8.60 -1.71
C GLY A 8 -3.96 7.32 -2.14
N ALA A 9 -5.29 7.36 -2.34
CA ALA A 9 -6.05 6.21 -2.82
C ALA A 9 -5.60 5.75 -4.22
N VAL A 10 -5.43 6.69 -5.17
CA VAL A 10 -4.92 6.37 -6.52
C VAL A 10 -3.54 5.74 -6.45
N THR A 11 -2.65 6.28 -5.62
CA THR A 11 -1.28 5.75 -5.48
C THR A 11 -1.28 4.34 -4.87
N TYR A 12 -2.16 4.04 -3.90
CA TYR A 12 -2.34 2.66 -3.40
C TYR A 12 -2.89 1.72 -4.48
N VAL A 13 -3.80 2.18 -5.33
CA VAL A 13 -4.30 1.36 -6.45
C VAL A 13 -3.16 1.05 -7.43
N LEU A 14 -2.34 2.04 -7.78
CA LEU A 14 -1.16 1.83 -8.65
C LEU A 14 -0.16 0.87 -8.01
N TRP A 15 0.10 1.00 -6.71
CA TRP A 15 0.91 0.06 -5.93
C TRP A 15 0.35 -1.37 -6.03
N GLY A 16 -0.96 -1.54 -5.83
CA GLY A 16 -1.62 -2.84 -5.90
C GLY A 16 -1.56 -3.47 -7.30
N LEU A 17 -1.78 -2.68 -8.36
CA LEU A 17 -1.66 -3.17 -9.74
C LEU A 17 -0.23 -3.65 -10.06
N LEU A 18 0.78 -2.91 -9.60
CA LEU A 18 2.18 -3.31 -9.73
C LEU A 18 2.44 -4.63 -8.97
N HIS A 19 1.86 -4.81 -7.79
CA HIS A 19 2.04 -6.02 -6.97
C HIS A 19 1.26 -7.23 -7.50
N ILE A 20 0.16 -7.04 -8.22
CA ILE A 20 -0.49 -8.12 -9.00
C ILE A 20 0.49 -8.64 -10.07
N GLN A 21 1.17 -7.74 -10.79
CA GLN A 21 2.18 -8.14 -11.76
C GLN A 21 3.39 -8.82 -11.08
N ALA A 22 3.84 -8.33 -9.93
CA ALA A 22 4.90 -8.96 -9.15
C ALA A 22 4.50 -10.37 -8.68
N ALA A 23 3.27 -10.56 -8.20
CA ALA A 23 2.74 -11.88 -7.83
C ALA A 23 2.77 -12.86 -9.01
N ARG A 24 2.38 -12.39 -10.21
CA ARG A 24 2.49 -13.19 -11.45
C ARG A 24 3.93 -13.61 -11.73
N LEU A 25 4.90 -12.70 -11.62
CA LEU A 25 6.32 -13.00 -11.85
C LEU A 25 6.87 -14.00 -10.84
N VAL A 26 6.50 -13.88 -9.55
CA VAL A 26 6.86 -14.85 -8.51
C VAL A 26 6.22 -16.22 -8.78
N TYR A 27 4.97 -16.26 -9.24
CA TYR A 27 4.33 -17.52 -9.67
C TYR A 27 5.08 -18.17 -10.84
N MET A 28 5.44 -17.41 -11.86
CA MET A 28 6.22 -17.90 -13.00
C MET A 28 7.61 -18.42 -12.58
N LEU A 29 8.25 -17.77 -11.60
CA LEU A 29 9.48 -18.28 -10.99
C LEU A 29 9.23 -19.66 -10.36
N GLY A 30 8.13 -19.83 -9.63
CA GLY A 30 7.76 -21.13 -9.07
C GLY A 30 7.58 -22.21 -10.13
N GLN A 31 7.04 -21.87 -11.31
CA GLN A 31 6.89 -22.85 -12.41
C GLN A 31 8.23 -23.33 -13.00
N SER A 32 9.30 -22.56 -12.84
CA SER A 32 10.65 -22.96 -13.33
C SER A 32 11.42 -23.85 -12.36
N LEU A 33 10.87 -24.11 -11.17
CA LEU A 33 11.52 -24.93 -10.13
C LEU A 33 11.02 -26.38 -10.18
N GLU A 34 11.90 -27.30 -9.77
CA GLU A 34 11.51 -28.69 -9.56
C GLU A 34 10.44 -28.82 -8.48
N PRO A 35 9.46 -29.75 -8.67
CA PRO A 35 8.41 -30.00 -7.68
C PRO A 35 8.98 -30.33 -6.30
N GLY A 36 8.53 -29.56 -5.28
CA GLY A 36 8.99 -29.75 -3.90
C GLY A 36 8.67 -28.59 -2.98
N MET A 37 9.22 -28.62 -1.78
CA MET A 37 8.96 -27.63 -0.73
C MET A 37 9.34 -26.22 -1.17
N ILE A 38 10.45 -26.04 -1.89
CA ILE A 38 10.91 -24.71 -2.36
C ILE A 38 9.90 -24.12 -3.33
N GLN A 39 9.48 -24.88 -4.35
CA GLN A 39 8.44 -24.48 -5.28
C GLN A 39 7.14 -24.10 -4.56
N GLY A 40 6.70 -24.93 -3.62
CA GLY A 40 5.50 -24.67 -2.83
C GLY A 40 5.57 -23.37 -2.03
N ARG A 41 6.74 -23.04 -1.46
CA ARG A 41 6.97 -21.77 -0.75
C ARG A 41 6.94 -20.57 -1.69
N ILE A 42 7.47 -20.70 -2.90
CA ILE A 42 7.41 -19.64 -3.92
C ILE A 42 5.95 -19.39 -4.34
N TYR A 43 5.16 -20.45 -4.58
CA TYR A 43 3.72 -20.30 -4.87
C TYR A 43 2.95 -19.66 -3.71
N GLN A 44 3.25 -20.03 -2.47
CA GLN A 44 2.68 -19.38 -1.29
C GLN A 44 3.04 -17.90 -1.23
N GLY A 45 4.28 -17.56 -1.56
CA GLY A 45 4.74 -16.15 -1.66
C GLY A 45 3.95 -15.37 -2.71
N ALA A 46 3.76 -15.95 -3.90
CA ALA A 46 2.95 -15.35 -4.97
C ALA A 46 1.50 -15.11 -4.54
N TRP A 47 0.88 -16.09 -3.86
CA TRP A 47 -0.46 -15.98 -3.31
C TRP A 47 -0.58 -14.86 -2.26
N ASN A 48 0.37 -14.80 -1.30
CA ASN A 48 0.39 -13.76 -0.29
C ASN A 48 0.52 -12.36 -0.91
N LEU A 49 1.38 -12.23 -1.93
CA LEU A 49 1.60 -10.98 -2.63
C LEU A 49 0.33 -10.52 -3.38
N LEU A 50 -0.36 -11.45 -4.04
CA LEU A 50 -1.65 -11.20 -4.67
C LEU A 50 -2.70 -10.75 -3.64
N PHE A 51 -2.76 -11.42 -2.48
CA PHE A 51 -3.68 -11.05 -1.39
C PHE A 51 -3.43 -9.61 -0.91
N PHE A 52 -2.17 -9.24 -0.64
CA PHE A 52 -1.83 -7.89 -0.21
C PHE A 52 -2.16 -6.84 -1.27
N ALA A 53 -1.93 -7.16 -2.55
CA ALA A 53 -2.26 -6.28 -3.66
C ALA A 53 -3.77 -6.00 -3.74
N LEU A 54 -4.58 -7.04 -3.72
CA LEU A 54 -6.04 -6.93 -3.76
C LEU A 54 -6.59 -6.22 -2.51
N PHE A 55 -6.07 -6.57 -1.32
CA PHE A 55 -6.43 -5.91 -0.07
C PHE A 55 -6.17 -4.40 -0.15
N GLY A 56 -4.96 -4.00 -0.57
CA GLY A 56 -4.59 -2.58 -0.69
C GLY A 56 -5.50 -1.82 -1.66
N ILE A 57 -5.83 -2.41 -2.83
CA ILE A 57 -6.75 -1.83 -3.81
C ILE A 57 -8.15 -1.65 -3.22
N VAL A 58 -8.71 -2.69 -2.60
CA VAL A 58 -10.07 -2.67 -2.04
C VAL A 58 -10.17 -1.62 -0.94
N VAL A 59 -9.23 -1.61 0.00
CA VAL A 59 -9.18 -0.60 1.07
C VAL A 59 -9.01 0.81 0.51
N ALA A 60 -8.18 0.98 -0.52
CA ALA A 60 -7.98 2.27 -1.17
C ALA A 60 -9.28 2.81 -1.78
N ILE A 61 -9.98 1.99 -2.54
CA ILE A 61 -11.22 2.39 -3.24
C ILE A 61 -12.36 2.64 -2.26
N LEU A 62 -12.59 1.71 -1.32
CA LEU A 62 -13.75 1.76 -0.44
C LEU A 62 -13.60 2.74 0.73
N LEU A 63 -12.37 2.89 1.26
CA LEU A 63 -12.11 3.60 2.50
C LEU A 63 -11.19 4.82 2.32
N ASN A 64 -10.00 4.68 1.72
CA ASN A 64 -9.05 5.80 1.60
C ASN A 64 -9.60 6.91 0.68
N TRP A 65 -10.31 6.55 -0.38
CA TRP A 65 -10.99 7.50 -1.27
C TRP A 65 -11.93 8.45 -0.51
N LYS A 66 -12.60 7.93 0.53
CA LYS A 66 -13.49 8.68 1.43
C LYS A 66 -12.76 9.33 2.60
N ASN A 67 -11.42 9.28 2.62
CA ASN A 67 -10.58 9.78 3.71
C ASN A 67 -10.92 9.14 5.08
N SER A 68 -11.25 7.85 5.09
CA SER A 68 -11.56 7.10 6.30
C SER A 68 -10.30 6.86 7.14
N ARG A 69 -10.39 7.10 8.46
CA ARG A 69 -9.32 6.77 9.40
C ARG A 69 -9.03 5.27 9.44
N LEU A 70 -10.08 4.44 9.34
CA LEU A 70 -9.92 2.99 9.29
C LEU A 70 -9.11 2.57 8.04
N GLY A 71 -9.45 3.09 6.86
CA GLY A 71 -8.72 2.81 5.63
C GLY A 71 -7.26 3.27 5.71
N TYR A 72 -7.01 4.43 6.31
CA TYR A 72 -5.65 4.91 6.56
C TYR A 72 -4.82 3.91 7.37
N TRP A 73 -5.34 3.47 8.54
CA TRP A 73 -4.61 2.54 9.41
C TRP A 73 -4.45 1.14 8.80
N LEU A 74 -5.48 0.64 8.11
CA LEU A 74 -5.39 -0.67 7.44
C LEU A 74 -4.28 -0.68 6.39
N ASN A 75 -4.25 0.29 5.47
CA ASN A 75 -3.21 0.36 4.46
C ASN A 75 -1.84 0.71 5.07
N LEU A 76 -1.79 1.61 6.06
CA LEU A 76 -0.54 1.91 6.75
C LEU A 76 0.11 0.65 7.34
N VAL A 77 -0.63 -0.17 8.06
CA VAL A 77 -0.07 -1.35 8.74
C VAL A 77 0.23 -2.47 7.75
N VAL A 78 -0.77 -2.85 6.94
CA VAL A 78 -0.67 -4.05 6.08
C VAL A 78 0.29 -3.84 4.92
N ILE A 79 0.18 -2.70 4.21
CA ILE A 79 1.06 -2.43 3.07
C ILE A 79 2.49 -2.13 3.53
N SER A 80 2.66 -1.40 4.66
CA SER A 80 4.00 -1.16 5.20
C SER A 80 4.70 -2.46 5.61
N ALA A 81 3.98 -3.41 6.19
CA ALA A 81 4.57 -4.71 6.53
C ALA A 81 5.06 -5.46 5.27
N ALA A 82 4.29 -5.42 4.18
CA ALA A 82 4.68 -6.04 2.92
C ALA A 82 5.91 -5.37 2.30
N ASP A 83 5.92 -4.03 2.19
CA ASP A 83 7.03 -3.30 1.57
C ASP A 83 8.31 -3.32 2.43
N ILE A 84 8.21 -3.19 3.76
CA ILE A 84 9.37 -3.32 4.65
C ILE A 84 9.97 -4.72 4.53
N GLY A 85 9.14 -5.76 4.52
CA GLY A 85 9.58 -7.12 4.29
C GLY A 85 10.33 -7.27 2.97
N PHE A 86 9.78 -6.76 1.87
CA PHE A 86 10.42 -6.76 0.55
C PHE A 86 11.74 -6.00 0.54
N ILE A 87 11.77 -4.80 1.13
CA ILE A 87 13.00 -3.99 1.19
C ILE A 87 14.11 -4.75 1.91
N VAL A 88 13.82 -5.30 3.09
CA VAL A 88 14.83 -5.98 3.93
C VAL A 88 15.31 -7.29 3.32
N THR A 89 14.40 -8.06 2.70
CA THR A 89 14.72 -9.44 2.27
C THR A 89 15.12 -9.55 0.81
N ILE A 90 14.76 -8.59 -0.03
CA ILE A 90 14.96 -8.66 -1.49
C ILE A 90 15.76 -7.47 -2.02
N LEU A 91 15.34 -6.25 -1.68
CA LEU A 91 15.92 -5.04 -2.28
C LEU A 91 17.28 -4.69 -1.67
N LEU A 92 17.43 -4.67 -0.35
CA LEU A 92 18.70 -4.39 0.33
C LEU A 92 19.79 -5.43 0.03
N PRO A 93 19.49 -6.75 -0.03
CA PRO A 93 20.47 -7.74 -0.46
C PRO A 93 20.85 -7.64 -1.95
N GLY A 94 20.13 -6.83 -2.74
CA GLY A 94 20.43 -6.63 -4.15
C GLY A 94 19.97 -7.77 -5.07
N TYR A 95 19.00 -8.59 -4.64
CA TYR A 95 18.46 -9.68 -5.47
C TYR A 95 17.62 -9.18 -6.65
N VAL A 96 17.13 -7.94 -6.57
CA VAL A 96 16.45 -7.24 -7.65
C VAL A 96 17.11 -5.88 -7.85
N PRO A 97 17.32 -5.42 -9.09
CA PRO A 97 17.85 -4.08 -9.38
C PRO A 97 16.97 -3.01 -8.73
N LEU A 98 17.60 -1.91 -8.28
CA LEU A 98 16.89 -0.79 -7.68
C LEU A 98 15.80 -0.22 -8.61
N ILE A 99 16.04 -0.25 -9.91
CA ILE A 99 15.04 -0.01 -10.94
C ILE A 99 14.91 -1.30 -11.76
N PRO A 100 13.74 -1.98 -11.77
CA PRO A 100 12.41 -1.52 -11.31
C PRO A 100 12.02 -1.83 -9.85
N GLY A 101 12.85 -2.55 -9.07
CA GLY A 101 12.49 -3.05 -7.75
C GLY A 101 12.04 -1.96 -6.75
N GLY A 102 12.62 -0.77 -6.82
CA GLY A 102 12.29 0.36 -5.93
C GLY A 102 10.97 1.08 -6.25
N ILE A 103 10.31 0.77 -7.37
CA ILE A 103 9.05 1.45 -7.77
C ILE A 103 7.93 1.16 -6.78
N GLY A 104 7.80 -0.10 -6.32
CA GLY A 104 6.81 -0.49 -5.32
C GLY A 104 6.95 0.30 -4.00
N PRO A 105 8.11 0.24 -3.34
CA PRO A 105 8.41 1.06 -2.17
C PRO A 105 8.20 2.56 -2.37
N LEU A 106 8.56 3.11 -3.53
CA LEU A 106 8.31 4.52 -3.84
C LEU A 106 6.81 4.85 -3.86
N LEU A 107 6.00 4.03 -4.53
CA LEU A 107 4.53 4.19 -4.56
C LEU A 107 3.94 4.07 -3.15
N TRP A 108 4.42 3.14 -2.34
CA TRP A 108 4.01 3.00 -0.95
C TRP A 108 4.29 4.28 -0.14
N VAL A 109 5.51 4.82 -0.19
CA VAL A 109 5.87 6.06 0.52
C VAL A 109 4.99 7.23 0.06
N LEU A 110 4.79 7.40 -1.25
CA LEU A 110 3.92 8.46 -1.79
C LEU A 110 2.47 8.30 -1.32
N ALA A 111 1.95 7.07 -1.32
CA ALA A 111 0.60 6.79 -0.83
C ALA A 111 0.44 7.12 0.66
N LEU A 112 1.45 6.79 1.48
CA LEU A 112 1.49 7.16 2.90
C LEU A 112 1.49 8.67 3.10
N VAL A 113 2.36 9.40 2.41
CA VAL A 113 2.46 10.85 2.50
C VAL A 113 1.13 11.50 2.15
N PHE A 114 0.54 11.16 1.00
CA PHE A 114 -0.73 11.75 0.57
C PHE A 114 -1.88 11.39 1.52
N SER A 115 -1.98 10.13 1.96
CA SER A 115 -3.04 9.71 2.89
C SER A 115 -2.91 10.41 4.25
N THR A 116 -1.68 10.56 4.76
CA THR A 116 -1.41 11.29 6.01
C THR A 116 -1.82 12.76 5.90
N LEU A 117 -1.42 13.44 4.82
CA LEU A 117 -1.82 14.82 4.55
C LEU A 117 -3.35 14.95 4.45
N GLY A 118 -4.02 13.96 3.86
CA GLY A 118 -5.48 13.89 3.79
C GLY A 118 -6.14 13.88 5.17
N ILE A 119 -5.69 13.00 6.05
CA ILE A 119 -6.19 12.88 7.43
C ILE A 119 -5.91 14.15 8.25
N LEU A 120 -4.69 14.68 8.18
CA LEU A 120 -4.29 15.87 8.94
C LEU A 120 -5.09 17.11 8.52
N LYS A 121 -5.31 17.32 7.22
CA LYS A 121 -6.10 18.45 6.71
C LYS A 121 -7.56 18.40 7.20
N SER A 122 -8.19 17.24 7.16
CA SER A 122 -9.55 17.06 7.68
C SER A 122 -9.64 17.28 9.18
N SER A 123 -8.68 16.78 9.96
CA SER A 123 -8.65 16.98 11.41
C SER A 123 -8.50 18.45 11.79
N ARG A 124 -7.68 19.22 11.06
CA ARG A 124 -7.52 20.67 11.27
C ARG A 124 -8.80 21.44 10.95
N ALA A 125 -9.49 21.10 9.87
CA ALA A 125 -10.75 21.73 9.48
C ALA A 125 -11.83 21.52 10.56
N ASN A 126 -11.98 20.30 11.05
CA ASN A 126 -12.94 19.96 12.10
C ASN A 126 -12.64 20.70 13.43
N ARG A 127 -11.35 20.85 13.80
CA ARG A 127 -10.97 21.62 15.00
C ARG A 127 -11.28 23.10 14.88
N LYS A 128 -11.09 23.71 13.70
CA LYS A 128 -11.43 25.13 13.47
C LYS A 128 -12.93 25.34 13.59
N TYR A 129 -13.73 24.50 12.96
CA TYR A 129 -15.19 24.55 13.06
C TYR A 129 -15.68 24.42 14.49
N ALA A 130 -15.18 23.47 15.26
CA ALA A 130 -15.56 23.29 16.66
C ALA A 130 -15.20 24.49 17.55
N LYS A 131 -14.09 25.21 17.25
CA LYS A 131 -13.72 26.44 17.95
C LYS A 131 -14.66 27.62 17.63
N SER A 132 -15.06 27.80 16.35
CA SER A 132 -15.96 28.88 15.95
C SER A 132 -17.34 28.73 16.60
N VAL A 133 -17.91 27.54 16.60
CA VAL A 133 -19.19 27.26 17.26
C VAL A 133 -19.16 27.51 18.78
N ARG A 134 -17.98 27.27 19.41
CA ARG A 134 -17.83 27.53 20.87
C ARG A 134 -17.69 29.01 21.21
N SER A 135 -17.19 29.84 20.29
CA SER A 135 -17.02 31.28 20.51
C SER A 135 -18.32 32.09 20.31
N GLU A 136 -19.33 31.49 19.69
CA GLU A 136 -20.65 32.12 19.44
C GLU A 136 -21.67 31.82 20.55
N ARG A 137 -21.32 31.01 21.55
CA ARG A 137 -22.12 30.69 22.74
C ARG A 137 -21.62 31.45 23.96
#